data_9b34674a989ca6f99bc7a5496180adb5
#
_entry.id   9b34674a989ca6f99bc7a5496180adb5
#
_cell.length_a   1.000
_cell.length_b   1.000
_cell.length_c   1.000
_cell.angle_alpha   90.00
_cell.angle_beta   90.00
_cell.angle_gamma   90.00
#
_symmetry.space_group_name_H-M   'P 1'
#
loop_
_entity.id
_entity.type
_entity.pdbx_description
1 polymer ?
#
loop_
_entity_poly.entity_id
_entity_poly.type
_entity_poly.pdbx_seq_one_letter_code
_entity_poly.pdbx_strand_id
1 'polypeptide(L)'
;NINIPPGVPTTPQAIEYRYPLMFEDRSLQIMSYNLETLLAEKLETIMYRGTSNTRMRDFYDIYMLTGKPGIAINDATLYRAFLATSNTRRTTGFIPQFAAILESVESNGEIQKIWNKFCKDNDYVLEHDWHKIIASVKIMENRLEQQRERAKRSHALER
;
A
#
# COMPACT_ATOMS: atom_id res chain seq x y z
N ASN A 1 -13.51 -2.95 15.70
CA ASN A 1 -12.85 -4.24 15.50
C ASN A 1 -11.99 -4.18 14.25
N ILE A 2 -10.68 -4.13 14.43
CA ILE A 2 -9.73 -4.27 13.32
C ILE A 2 -9.64 -5.76 13.04
N ASN A 3 -10.13 -6.16 11.88
CA ASN A 3 -10.10 -7.54 11.46
C ASN A 3 -8.71 -7.86 10.89
N ILE A 4 -7.88 -8.55 11.68
CA ILE A 4 -6.56 -8.99 11.25
C ILE A 4 -6.73 -10.26 10.41
N PRO A 5 -6.42 -10.25 9.12
CA PRO A 5 -6.48 -11.47 8.31
C PRO A 5 -5.54 -12.54 8.87
N PRO A 6 -5.97 -13.80 8.90
CA PRO A 6 -5.09 -14.89 9.32
C PRO A 6 -3.83 -14.97 8.45
N GLY A 7 -2.67 -15.13 9.08
CA GLY A 7 -1.41 -15.32 8.38
C GLY A 7 -0.65 -14.05 8.01
N VAL A 8 -1.16 -12.86 8.33
CA VAL A 8 -0.36 -11.64 8.24
C VAL A 8 0.59 -11.58 9.44
N PRO A 9 1.91 -11.44 9.23
CA PRO A 9 2.82 -11.35 10.36
C PRO A 9 2.55 -10.05 11.12
N THR A 10 1.94 -10.18 12.27
CA THR A 10 1.89 -9.09 13.23
C THR A 10 3.24 -9.05 13.92
N THR A 11 4.01 -7.99 13.71
CA THR A 11 5.15 -7.76 14.56
C THR A 11 4.65 -7.52 15.98
N PRO A 12 5.36 -8.03 17.00
CA PRO A 12 4.88 -7.99 18.39
C PRO A 12 4.86 -6.59 19.04
N GLN A 13 5.15 -5.54 18.29
CA GLN A 13 5.10 -4.17 18.79
C GLN A 13 3.76 -3.53 18.45
N ALA A 14 2.96 -3.30 19.47
CA ALA A 14 1.80 -2.42 19.35
C ALA A 14 2.30 -0.99 19.06
N ILE A 15 2.03 -0.49 17.86
CA ILE A 15 2.32 0.89 17.49
C ILE A 15 1.03 1.68 17.63
N GLU A 16 1.07 2.71 18.46
CA GLU A 16 0.00 3.69 18.51
C GLU A 16 0.11 4.58 17.26
N TYR A 17 -0.75 4.33 16.29
CA TYR A 17 -0.81 5.10 15.07
C TYR A 17 -2.10 5.91 14.99
N ARG A 18 -1.98 7.23 14.88
CA ARG A 18 -3.11 8.12 14.68
C ARG A 18 -3.43 8.25 13.20
N TYR A 19 -4.52 7.63 12.80
CA TYR A 19 -5.05 7.74 11.45
C TYR A 19 -6.09 8.87 11.42
N PRO A 20 -5.94 9.92 10.57
CA PRO A 20 -6.94 10.95 10.47
C PRO A 20 -8.23 10.37 9.89
N LEU A 21 -9.28 10.38 10.68
CA LEU A 21 -10.63 10.06 10.22
C LEU A 21 -11.22 11.28 9.54
N MET A 22 -11.81 11.07 8.45
CA MET A 22 -12.05 11.98 7.37
C MET A 22 -13.31 12.80 7.47
N PHE A 23 -14.25 12.43 8.32
CA PHE A 23 -15.51 13.15 8.53
C PHE A 23 -15.57 13.91 9.86
N GLU A 24 -14.60 13.70 10.68
CA GLU A 24 -14.48 14.34 11.98
C GLU A 24 -12.99 14.52 12.23
N ASP A 25 -12.56 15.62 12.81
CA ASP A 25 -11.19 15.86 13.26
C ASP A 25 -10.74 14.83 14.33
N ARG A 26 -11.08 13.58 14.12
CA ARG A 26 -10.71 12.47 14.98
C ARG A 26 -9.58 11.69 14.36
N SER A 27 -8.62 11.33 15.20
CA SER A 27 -7.62 10.34 14.84
C SER A 27 -8.01 8.97 15.40
N LEU A 28 -7.96 7.94 14.54
CA LEU A 28 -8.13 6.55 14.97
C LEU A 28 -6.77 6.02 15.41
N GLN A 29 -6.70 5.52 16.64
CA GLN A 29 -5.52 4.77 17.10
C GLN A 29 -5.59 3.35 16.56
N ILE A 30 -4.63 3.01 15.70
CA ILE A 30 -4.46 1.64 15.22
C ILE A 30 -3.48 0.94 16.16
N MET A 31 -4.04 0.20 17.10
CA MET A 31 -3.29 -0.71 17.95
C MET A 31 -3.17 -2.05 17.22
N SER A 32 -2.01 -2.67 17.24
CA SER A 32 -1.71 -4.01 16.73
C SER A 32 -1.25 -4.19 15.29
N TYR A 33 -1.38 -3.19 14.43
CA TYR A 33 -0.70 -3.20 13.13
C TYR A 33 0.48 -2.25 13.14
N ASN A 34 1.61 -2.68 12.61
CA ASN A 34 2.63 -1.71 12.26
C ASN A 34 2.30 -1.08 10.90
N LEU A 35 2.92 0.05 10.63
CA LEU A 35 2.70 0.79 9.39
C LEU A 35 3.00 -0.06 8.15
N GLU A 36 4.06 -0.87 8.21
CA GLU A 36 4.49 -1.72 7.12
C GLU A 36 3.44 -2.79 6.78
N THR A 37 2.79 -3.37 7.78
CA THR A 37 1.70 -4.33 7.56
C THR A 37 0.49 -3.67 6.89
N LEU A 38 0.11 -2.48 7.36
CA LEU A 38 -0.98 -1.72 6.76
C LEU A 38 -0.70 -1.35 5.30
N LEU A 39 0.51 -0.86 5.03
CA LEU A 39 0.95 -0.53 3.66
C LEU A 39 0.99 -1.77 2.77
N ALA A 40 1.49 -2.89 3.29
CA ALA A 40 1.57 -4.16 2.57
C ALA A 40 0.19 -4.65 2.11
N GLU A 41 -0.81 -4.58 2.97
CA GLU A 41 -2.18 -4.98 2.63
C GLU A 41 -2.78 -4.09 1.53
N LYS A 42 -2.55 -2.78 1.60
CA LYS A 42 -3.02 -1.83 0.59
C LYS A 42 -2.31 -2.02 -0.75
N LEU A 43 -1.00 -2.19 -0.73
CA LEU A 43 -0.20 -2.43 -1.93
C LEU A 43 -0.60 -3.74 -2.61
N GLU A 44 -0.80 -4.81 -1.84
CA GLU A 44 -1.27 -6.09 -2.39
C GLU A 44 -2.67 -5.96 -3.01
N THR A 45 -3.58 -5.24 -2.37
CA THR A 45 -4.92 -5.00 -2.90
C THR A 45 -4.86 -4.23 -4.23
N ILE A 46 -4.02 -3.20 -4.33
CA ILE A 46 -3.82 -2.44 -5.56
C ILE A 46 -3.24 -3.32 -6.66
N MET A 47 -2.22 -4.11 -6.34
CA MET A 47 -1.61 -5.06 -7.27
C MET A 47 -2.63 -6.07 -7.80
N TYR A 48 -3.37 -6.71 -6.92
CA TYR A 48 -4.31 -7.76 -7.30
C TYR A 48 -5.50 -7.24 -8.10
N ARG A 49 -6.08 -6.11 -7.68
CA ARG A 49 -7.25 -5.53 -8.37
C ARG A 49 -6.88 -4.84 -9.69
N GLY A 50 -5.67 -4.30 -9.80
CA GLY A 50 -5.20 -3.65 -11.01
C GLY A 50 -6.20 -2.63 -11.56
N THR A 51 -6.52 -2.70 -12.84
CA THR A 51 -7.46 -1.80 -13.51
C THR A 51 -8.94 -2.01 -13.11
N SER A 52 -9.25 -3.06 -12.37
CA SER A 52 -10.59 -3.29 -11.79
C SER A 52 -10.76 -2.66 -10.41
N ASN A 53 -9.77 -1.91 -9.94
CA ASN A 53 -9.78 -1.34 -8.60
C ASN A 53 -10.69 -0.11 -8.53
N THR A 54 -11.67 -0.16 -7.64
CA THR A 54 -12.56 0.96 -7.32
C THR A 54 -12.28 1.57 -5.94
N ARG A 55 -11.29 1.04 -5.21
CA ARG A 55 -10.96 1.44 -3.83
C ARG A 55 -9.96 2.59 -3.82
N MET A 56 -10.40 3.76 -4.22
CA MET A 56 -9.55 4.96 -4.32
C MET A 56 -8.94 5.37 -2.98
N ARG A 57 -9.60 5.03 -1.88
CA ARG A 57 -9.08 5.29 -0.54
C ARG A 57 -7.73 4.64 -0.29
N ASP A 58 -7.50 3.40 -0.78
CA ASP A 58 -6.21 2.72 -0.59
C ASP A 58 -5.06 3.49 -1.24
N PHE A 59 -5.28 4.07 -2.42
CA PHE A 59 -4.30 4.93 -3.09
C PHE A 59 -4.03 6.21 -2.29
N TYR A 60 -5.08 6.87 -1.84
CA TYR A 60 -4.95 8.09 -1.04
C TYR A 60 -4.27 7.84 0.31
N ASP A 61 -4.59 6.73 0.97
CA ASP A 61 -3.98 6.35 2.23
C ASP A 61 -2.46 6.13 2.09
N ILE A 62 -2.02 5.46 1.02
CA ILE A 62 -0.59 5.29 0.75
C ILE A 62 0.09 6.65 0.56
N TYR A 63 -0.51 7.53 -0.24
CA TYR A 63 0.00 8.88 -0.44
C TYR A 63 0.15 9.65 0.89
N MET A 64 -0.88 9.62 1.72
CA MET A 64 -0.87 10.32 3.01
C MET A 64 0.12 9.73 4.00
N LEU A 65 0.20 8.40 4.08
CA LEU A 65 1.08 7.71 5.03
C LEU A 65 2.55 7.85 4.66
N THR A 66 2.88 7.82 3.38
CA THR A 66 4.27 7.88 2.90
C THR A 66 4.77 9.32 2.77
N GLY A 67 3.88 10.29 2.65
CA GLY A 67 4.22 11.72 2.54
C GLY A 67 4.41 12.44 3.88
N LYS A 68 4.12 11.81 5.01
CA LYS A 68 4.24 12.47 6.33
C LYS A 68 5.70 12.55 6.78
N PRO A 69 6.19 13.76 7.14
CA PRO A 69 7.50 13.90 7.75
C PRO A 69 7.60 13.12 9.07
N GLY A 70 8.74 12.50 9.33
CA GLY A 70 9.01 11.77 10.57
C GLY A 70 8.48 10.33 10.62
N ILE A 71 7.77 9.87 9.59
CA ILE A 71 7.39 8.45 9.48
C ILE A 71 8.52 7.70 8.79
N ALA A 72 9.13 6.77 9.52
CA ALA A 72 10.13 5.85 8.99
C ALA A 72 9.45 4.52 8.62
N ILE A 73 9.66 4.08 7.39
CA ILE A 73 9.19 2.78 6.88
C ILE A 73 10.39 1.87 6.74
N ASN A 74 10.36 0.71 7.40
CA ASN A 74 11.40 -0.31 7.27
C ASN A 74 11.12 -1.17 6.02
N ASP A 75 11.97 -1.06 5.01
CA ASP A 75 11.78 -1.76 3.72
C ASP A 75 11.79 -3.28 3.84
N ALA A 76 12.68 -3.83 4.67
CA ALA A 76 12.74 -5.28 4.87
C ALA A 76 11.48 -5.81 5.57
N THR A 77 10.95 -5.07 6.55
CA THR A 77 9.69 -5.40 7.23
C THR A 77 8.51 -5.27 6.29
N LEU A 78 8.46 -4.20 5.49
CA LEU A 78 7.42 -4.00 4.47
C LEU A 78 7.41 -5.15 3.46
N TYR A 79 8.57 -5.53 2.93
CA TYR A 79 8.67 -6.62 1.97
C TYR A 79 8.22 -7.96 2.55
N ARG A 80 8.62 -8.28 3.77
CA ARG A 80 8.16 -9.50 4.46
C ARG A 80 6.65 -9.51 4.67
N ALA A 81 6.08 -8.41 5.11
CA ALA A 81 4.63 -8.27 5.28
C ALA A 81 3.89 -8.40 3.93
N PHE A 82 4.42 -7.79 2.88
CA PHE A 82 3.87 -7.88 1.53
C PHE A 82 3.89 -9.31 0.99
N LEU A 83 5.01 -10.03 1.14
CA LEU A 83 5.09 -11.44 0.78
C LEU A 83 4.12 -12.31 1.56
N ALA A 84 4.04 -12.12 2.87
CA ALA A 84 3.13 -12.88 3.71
C ALA A 84 1.66 -12.66 3.34
N THR A 85 1.28 -11.42 3.08
CA THR A 85 -0.07 -11.07 2.60
C THR A 85 -0.36 -11.71 1.25
N SER A 86 0.59 -11.59 0.31
CA SER A 86 0.46 -12.17 -1.04
C SER A 86 0.39 -13.70 -1.00
N ASN A 87 1.16 -14.36 -0.14
CA ASN A 87 1.10 -15.80 0.06
C ASN A 87 -0.27 -16.23 0.61
N THR A 88 -0.75 -15.56 1.64
CA THR A 88 -2.06 -15.86 2.26
C THR A 88 -3.20 -15.70 1.25
N ARG A 89 -3.14 -14.66 0.43
CA ARG A 89 -4.16 -14.35 -0.58
C ARG A 89 -3.93 -15.04 -1.93
N ARG A 90 -2.84 -15.79 -2.07
CA ARG A 90 -2.45 -16.52 -3.29
C ARG A 90 -2.25 -15.60 -4.50
N THR A 91 -1.66 -14.44 -4.28
CA THR A 91 -1.43 -13.40 -5.30
C THR A 91 0.04 -13.21 -5.67
N THR A 92 0.93 -14.07 -5.18
CA THR A 92 2.37 -13.97 -5.42
C THR A 92 2.74 -13.96 -6.91
N GLY A 93 1.96 -14.61 -7.76
CA GLY A 93 2.16 -14.62 -9.21
C GLY A 93 2.07 -13.24 -9.88
N PHE A 94 1.43 -12.27 -9.24
CA PHE A 94 1.31 -10.90 -9.74
C PHE A 94 2.51 -10.01 -9.39
N ILE A 95 3.33 -10.41 -8.41
CA ILE A 95 4.45 -9.59 -7.92
C ILE A 95 5.40 -9.15 -9.05
N PRO A 96 5.85 -10.03 -9.96
CA PRO A 96 6.73 -9.62 -11.05
C PRO A 96 6.10 -8.63 -12.03
N GLN A 97 4.78 -8.53 -12.03
CA GLN A 97 3.99 -7.69 -12.94
C GLN A 97 3.54 -6.39 -12.28
N PHE A 98 3.85 -6.16 -11.02
CA PHE A 98 3.28 -5.05 -10.24
C PHE A 98 3.59 -3.69 -10.88
N ALA A 99 4.82 -3.44 -11.31
CA ALA A 99 5.18 -2.21 -12.01
C ALA A 99 4.32 -2.00 -13.28
N ALA A 100 4.17 -3.03 -14.11
CA ALA A 100 3.36 -2.97 -15.32
C ALA A 100 1.87 -2.77 -15.02
N ILE A 101 1.37 -3.36 -13.94
CA ILE A 101 0.00 -3.14 -13.47
C ILE A 101 -0.20 -1.67 -13.10
N LEU A 102 0.73 -1.05 -12.39
CA LEU A 102 0.65 0.36 -12.01
C LEU A 102 0.66 1.29 -13.22
N GLU A 103 1.45 1.00 -14.25
CA GLU A 103 1.41 1.75 -15.52
C GLU A 103 0.02 1.68 -16.16
N SER A 104 -0.59 0.51 -16.19
CA SER A 104 -1.93 0.32 -16.72
C SER A 104 -3.00 1.05 -15.89
N VAL A 105 -2.85 1.04 -14.57
CA VAL A 105 -3.74 1.76 -13.64
C VAL A 105 -3.63 3.27 -13.84
N GLU A 106 -2.42 3.79 -13.95
CA GLU A 106 -2.18 5.22 -14.13
C GLU A 106 -2.82 5.77 -15.40
N SER A 107 -2.69 5.05 -16.50
CA SER A 107 -3.18 5.46 -17.82
C SER A 107 -4.66 5.14 -18.07
N ASN A 108 -5.32 4.46 -17.15
CA ASN A 108 -6.71 4.04 -17.32
C ASN A 108 -7.69 5.20 -17.05
N GLY A 109 -8.38 5.63 -18.12
CA GLY A 109 -9.32 6.76 -18.03
C GLY A 109 -10.52 6.51 -17.11
N GLU A 110 -11.00 5.27 -17.00
CA GLU A 110 -12.11 4.95 -16.10
C GLU A 110 -11.70 5.06 -14.63
N ILE A 111 -10.50 4.63 -14.29
CA ILE A 111 -9.96 4.81 -12.93
C ILE A 111 -9.81 6.29 -12.60
N GLN A 112 -9.33 7.10 -13.54
CA GLN A 112 -9.24 8.56 -13.34
C GLN A 112 -10.61 9.20 -13.10
N LYS A 113 -11.65 8.75 -13.78
CA LYS A 113 -13.02 9.19 -13.52
C LYS A 113 -13.49 8.82 -12.11
N ILE A 114 -13.20 7.58 -11.68
CA ILE A 114 -13.53 7.11 -10.32
C ILE A 114 -12.76 7.94 -9.27
N TRP A 115 -11.49 8.23 -9.52
CA TRP A 115 -10.68 9.10 -8.68
C TRP A 115 -11.29 10.51 -8.56
N ASN A 116 -11.63 11.12 -9.69
CA ASN A 116 -12.23 12.45 -9.70
C ASN A 116 -13.56 12.49 -8.94
N LYS A 117 -14.37 11.43 -9.07
CA LYS A 117 -15.60 11.29 -8.28
C LYS A 117 -15.31 11.14 -6.79
N PHE A 118 -14.33 10.32 -6.42
CA PHE A 118 -13.89 10.15 -5.04
C PHE A 118 -13.47 11.49 -4.41
N CYS A 119 -12.72 12.31 -5.15
CA CYS A 119 -12.33 13.64 -4.68
C CYS A 119 -13.54 14.57 -4.45
N LYS A 120 -14.54 14.52 -5.34
CA LYS A 120 -15.75 15.33 -5.19
C LYS A 120 -16.62 14.90 -4.00
N ASP A 121 -16.66 13.61 -3.75
CA ASP A 121 -17.51 13.04 -2.71
C ASP A 121 -16.87 13.11 -1.31
N ASN A 122 -15.58 13.49 -1.22
CA ASN A 122 -14.81 13.44 0.02
C ASN A 122 -13.96 14.71 0.21
N ASP A 123 -14.48 15.66 0.98
CA ASP A 123 -13.83 16.97 1.23
C ASP A 123 -12.47 16.89 1.91
N TYR A 124 -12.15 15.76 2.53
CA TYR A 124 -10.87 15.55 3.21
C TYR A 124 -9.72 15.24 2.25
N VAL A 125 -9.99 14.94 0.98
CA VAL A 125 -8.97 14.66 -0.01
C VAL A 125 -8.31 15.98 -0.40
N LEU A 126 -7.06 16.17 0.02
CA LEU A 126 -6.31 17.41 -0.19
C LEU A 126 -5.53 17.42 -1.51
N GLU A 127 -5.14 16.24 -2.00
CA GLU A 127 -4.44 16.12 -3.28
C GLU A 127 -5.35 15.47 -4.32
N HIS A 128 -5.64 16.21 -5.38
CA HIS A 128 -6.53 15.76 -6.46
C HIS A 128 -5.77 15.27 -7.69
N ASP A 129 -4.48 15.54 -7.79
CA ASP A 129 -3.66 15.12 -8.92
C ASP A 129 -3.42 13.61 -8.87
N TRP A 130 -4.07 12.89 -9.78
CA TRP A 130 -3.96 11.44 -9.90
C TRP A 130 -2.50 10.96 -10.11
N HIS A 131 -1.72 11.70 -10.88
CA HIS A 131 -0.31 11.34 -11.12
C HIS A 131 0.53 11.39 -9.85
N LYS A 132 0.28 12.34 -8.97
CA LYS A 132 0.96 12.41 -7.67
C LYS A 132 0.57 11.26 -6.76
N ILE A 133 -0.70 10.88 -6.77
CA ILE A 133 -1.20 9.73 -6.00
C ILE A 133 -0.53 8.45 -6.47
N ILE A 134 -0.54 8.18 -7.77
CA ILE A 134 0.10 7.00 -8.35
C ILE A 134 1.62 7.01 -8.14
N ALA A 135 2.25 8.16 -8.23
CA ALA A 135 3.69 8.28 -7.99
C ALA A 135 4.07 7.77 -6.59
N SER A 136 3.27 8.04 -5.57
CA SER A 136 3.52 7.52 -4.21
C SER A 136 3.46 6.00 -4.15
N VAL A 137 2.52 5.39 -4.86
CA VAL A 137 2.40 3.93 -4.95
C VAL A 137 3.57 3.32 -5.72
N LYS A 138 3.99 3.94 -6.82
CA LYS A 138 5.16 3.51 -7.61
C LYS A 138 6.46 3.56 -6.81
N ILE A 139 6.64 4.57 -5.97
CA ILE A 139 7.79 4.66 -5.05
C ILE A 139 7.80 3.45 -4.11
N MET A 140 6.67 3.10 -3.55
CA MET A 140 6.56 1.95 -2.64
C MET A 140 6.78 0.62 -3.36
N GLU A 141 6.23 0.46 -4.57
CA GLU A 141 6.50 -0.69 -5.42
C GLU A 141 7.99 -0.85 -5.72
N ASN A 142 8.68 0.24 -6.08
CA ASN A 142 10.12 0.22 -6.35
C ASN A 142 10.93 -0.21 -5.11
N ARG A 143 10.54 0.24 -3.92
CA ARG A 143 11.16 -0.20 -2.65
C ARG A 143 10.98 -1.71 -2.44
N LEU A 144 9.80 -2.25 -2.73
CA LEU A 144 9.53 -3.70 -2.69
C LEU A 144 10.40 -4.47 -3.70
N GLU A 145 10.51 -3.99 -4.92
CA GLU A 145 11.32 -4.64 -5.96
C GLU A 145 12.81 -4.64 -5.60
N GLN A 146 13.33 -3.56 -5.03
CA GLN A 146 14.71 -3.51 -4.54
C GLN A 146 14.96 -4.57 -3.46
N GLN A 147 14.02 -4.80 -2.55
CA GLN A 147 14.14 -5.84 -1.53
C GLN A 147 14.06 -7.24 -2.15
N ARG A 148 13.20 -7.43 -3.12
CA ARG A 148 13.08 -8.69 -3.88
C ARG A 148 14.39 -9.04 -4.58
N GLU A 149 15.02 -8.08 -5.24
CA GLU A 149 16.30 -8.29 -5.91
C GLU A 149 17.44 -8.58 -4.92
N ARG A 150 17.46 -7.94 -3.76
CA ARG A 150 18.41 -8.24 -2.69
C ARG A 150 18.26 -9.67 -2.18
N ALA A 151 17.02 -10.13 -1.96
CA ALA A 151 16.74 -11.50 -1.53
C ALA A 151 17.21 -12.54 -2.55
N LYS A 152 17.00 -12.30 -3.84
CA LYS A 152 17.48 -13.17 -4.92
C LYS A 152 19.01 -13.27 -4.93
N ARG A 153 19.72 -12.16 -4.76
CA ARG A 153 21.18 -12.12 -4.73
C ARG A 153 21.74 -12.88 -3.53
N SER A 154 21.13 -12.74 -2.34
CA SER A 154 21.53 -13.51 -1.16
C SER A 154 21.41 -15.00 -1.38
N HIS A 155 20.32 -15.48 -1.94
CA HIS A 155 20.13 -16.89 -2.25
C HIS A 155 21.10 -17.43 -3.33
N ALA A 156 21.52 -16.58 -4.26
CA ALA A 156 22.50 -16.98 -5.29
C ALA A 156 23.92 -17.12 -4.74
N LEU A 157 24.26 -16.39 -3.65
CA LEU A 157 25.58 -16.46 -3.00
C LEU A 157 25.73 -17.65 -2.03
N GLU A 158 24.61 -18.22 -1.57
CA GLU A 158 24.60 -19.39 -0.65
C GLU A 158 24.66 -20.73 -1.38
N ARG A 159 24.73 -20.76 -2.72
CA ARG A 159 24.87 -21.96 -3.57
C ARG A 159 26.26 -22.07 -4.12
#